data_80ed79aff5fee88cf8e595eec27d40e5
#
_entry.id   80ed79aff5fee88cf8e595eec27d40e5
#
_cell.length_a   1.000
_cell.length_b   1.000
_cell.length_c   1.000
_cell.angle_alpha   90.00
_cell.angle_beta   90.00
_cell.angle_gamma   90.00
#
_symmetry.space_group_name_H-M   'P 1'
#
loop_
_entity.id
_entity.type
_entity.pdbx_description
1 polymer ?
#
loop_
_entity_poly.entity_id
_entity_poly.type
_entity_poly.pdbx_seq_one_letter_code
_entity_poly.pdbx_strand_id
1 'polypeptide(L)'
;MTKKLLALFASAGLALLTGVSAPAVAAEKVVFMIDWLPAGDKAVPYLGVQDGLFAAEGLEVTIQSGRGSSDVVTKLGTGAADMGTGGLAALLQARAQSPVAVKAVASIYTLQPDAIFTTEGSGISALKDVEGKTVATATFSSSNVSWPLVLKANGIDAAKVDLLKADPGALAPMLAAGKVAATINWVTVAPAFAKPLAETGKKLKVIAWSDYGFDGYGLSVFASEKILTERPETVKKFMRAYMKATAKAVADPMAAAMALKAMVPEVDPEVARAQFASSVPLIVNAISKKDGEGAFEKALLAKTWKWTAEAQNMPLDKLDPETAVDRSFLPK
;
A
#
# COMPACT_ATOMS: atom_id res chain seq x y z
N MET A 1 88.56 -26.80 33.53
CA MET A 1 88.07 -26.30 32.20
C MET A 1 86.57 -26.29 32.27
N THR A 2 86.00 -25.17 32.62
CA THR A 2 84.55 -24.97 32.90
C THR A 2 83.90 -24.15 31.79
N LYS A 3 82.93 -24.70 31.04
CA LYS A 3 82.13 -23.98 30.05
C LYS A 3 80.82 -23.52 30.70
N LYS A 4 80.67 -22.23 30.80
CA LYS A 4 79.38 -21.57 31.24
C LYS A 4 78.45 -21.56 30.02
N LEU A 5 77.23 -22.14 30.23
CA LEU A 5 76.09 -21.97 29.30
C LEU A 5 75.30 -20.76 29.74
N LEU A 6 75.10 -19.79 28.82
CA LEU A 6 74.21 -18.65 28.97
C LEU A 6 72.86 -19.09 28.44
N ALA A 7 71.79 -19.04 29.31
CA ALA A 7 70.42 -19.25 28.89
C ALA A 7 69.78 -17.87 28.59
N LEU A 8 69.33 -17.65 27.34
CA LEU A 8 68.57 -16.49 26.89
C LEU A 8 67.08 -16.77 27.15
N PHE A 9 66.46 -16.04 28.03
CA PHE A 9 64.97 -16.02 28.16
C PHE A 9 64.37 -15.04 27.17
N ALA A 10 63.69 -15.58 26.16
CA ALA A 10 62.85 -14.79 25.23
C ALA A 10 61.45 -14.66 25.84
N SER A 11 61.11 -13.48 26.34
CA SER A 11 59.78 -13.16 26.82
C SER A 11 58.87 -12.83 25.65
N ALA A 12 58.01 -13.77 25.21
CA ALA A 12 56.94 -13.51 24.24
C ALA A 12 55.78 -12.79 24.93
N GLY A 13 55.65 -11.50 24.70
CA GLY A 13 54.52 -10.71 25.12
C GLY A 13 53.26 -11.07 24.31
N LEU A 14 52.31 -11.77 24.93
CA LEU A 14 51.01 -12.07 24.36
C LEU A 14 50.14 -10.85 24.57
N ALA A 15 49.98 -10.01 23.50
CA ALA A 15 49.04 -8.89 23.49
C ALA A 15 47.62 -9.45 23.40
N LEU A 16 46.87 -9.45 24.50
CA LEU A 16 45.45 -9.70 24.52
C LEU A 16 44.74 -8.52 23.83
N LEU A 17 44.33 -8.71 22.59
CA LEU A 17 43.35 -7.87 21.92
C LEU A 17 41.97 -8.12 22.57
N THR A 18 41.65 -7.37 23.61
CA THR A 18 40.29 -7.29 24.14
C THR A 18 39.44 -6.57 23.09
N GLY A 19 38.83 -7.33 22.17
CA GLY A 19 37.79 -6.82 21.28
C GLY A 19 36.63 -6.33 22.13
N VAL A 20 36.48 -5.01 22.23
CA VAL A 20 35.27 -4.40 22.80
C VAL A 20 34.15 -4.69 21.80
N SER A 21 33.41 -5.79 22.03
CA SER A 21 32.14 -6.03 21.36
C SER A 21 31.19 -4.91 21.77
N ALA A 22 30.94 -3.95 20.88
CA ALA A 22 29.85 -3.02 21.07
C ALA A 22 28.55 -3.84 21.32
N PRO A 23 27.72 -3.48 22.31
CA PRO A 23 26.47 -4.17 22.54
C PRO A 23 25.66 -4.10 21.25
N ALA A 24 25.27 -5.27 20.71
CA ALA A 24 24.36 -5.34 19.57
C ALA A 24 23.05 -4.69 20.05
N VAL A 25 22.75 -3.49 19.52
CA VAL A 25 21.46 -2.85 19.77
C VAL A 25 20.41 -3.77 19.17
N ALA A 26 19.48 -4.24 19.99
CA ALA A 26 18.39 -5.09 19.53
C ALA A 26 17.58 -4.33 18.46
N ALA A 27 17.25 -5.02 17.37
CA ALA A 27 16.47 -4.42 16.29
C ALA A 27 15.11 -3.94 16.79
N GLU A 28 14.70 -2.75 16.36
CA GLU A 28 13.42 -2.17 16.72
C GLU A 28 12.31 -2.86 15.93
N LYS A 29 11.31 -3.42 16.63
CA LYS A 29 10.20 -4.12 15.98
C LYS A 29 9.16 -3.14 15.44
N VAL A 30 8.71 -3.39 14.22
CA VAL A 30 7.64 -2.65 13.54
C VAL A 30 6.64 -3.64 12.95
N VAL A 31 5.38 -3.52 13.31
CA VAL A 31 4.27 -4.24 12.68
C VAL A 31 3.73 -3.37 11.54
N PHE A 32 3.93 -3.84 10.30
CA PHE A 32 3.49 -3.17 9.09
C PHE A 32 2.35 -3.92 8.43
N MET A 33 1.25 -3.22 8.11
CA MET A 33 0.06 -3.82 7.53
C MET A 33 -0.15 -3.37 6.08
N ILE A 34 -0.18 -4.32 5.14
CA ILE A 34 -0.64 -4.05 3.77
C ILE A 34 -2.17 -4.03 3.74
N ASP A 35 -2.75 -3.19 2.91
CA ASP A 35 -4.21 -2.97 2.86
C ASP A 35 -4.98 -3.98 2.02
N TRP A 36 -4.34 -5.07 1.62
CA TRP A 36 -4.95 -6.11 0.78
C TRP A 36 -4.33 -7.47 1.05
N LEU A 37 -4.77 -8.46 0.28
CA LEU A 37 -4.08 -9.75 0.19
C LEU A 37 -2.66 -9.54 -0.34
N PRO A 38 -1.70 -10.44 -0.02
CA PRO A 38 -0.39 -10.42 -0.62
C PRO A 38 -0.50 -10.49 -2.15
N ALA A 39 -0.06 -9.44 -2.81
CA ALA A 39 -0.16 -9.25 -4.25
C ALA A 39 1.02 -8.40 -4.75
N GLY A 40 1.28 -8.43 -6.04
CA GLY A 40 2.45 -7.76 -6.60
C GLY A 40 2.48 -6.26 -6.32
N ASP A 41 1.35 -5.57 -6.40
CA ASP A 41 1.24 -4.14 -6.10
C ASP A 41 1.45 -3.79 -4.60
N LYS A 42 1.57 -4.81 -3.75
CA LYS A 42 1.91 -4.71 -2.31
C LYS A 42 3.31 -5.29 -2.01
N ALA A 43 4.13 -5.57 -3.01
CA ALA A 43 5.39 -6.30 -2.85
C ALA A 43 6.53 -5.46 -2.22
N VAL A 44 6.44 -4.14 -2.18
CA VAL A 44 7.49 -3.24 -1.67
C VAL A 44 8.01 -3.64 -0.29
N PRO A 45 7.18 -3.84 0.76
CA PRO A 45 7.70 -4.21 2.07
C PRO A 45 8.39 -5.58 2.08
N TYR A 46 7.92 -6.53 1.25
CA TYR A 46 8.55 -7.85 1.11
C TYR A 46 9.96 -7.72 0.51
N LEU A 47 10.13 -6.89 -0.53
CA LEU A 47 11.44 -6.58 -1.09
C LEU A 47 12.35 -5.90 -0.07
N GLY A 48 11.81 -4.98 0.72
CA GLY A 48 12.55 -4.30 1.79
C GLY A 48 13.06 -5.26 2.87
N VAL A 49 12.27 -6.28 3.24
CA VAL A 49 12.67 -7.35 4.17
C VAL A 49 13.69 -8.27 3.52
N GLN A 50 13.41 -8.79 2.32
CA GLN A 50 14.25 -9.75 1.59
C GLN A 50 15.66 -9.20 1.32
N ASP A 51 15.75 -7.94 0.93
CA ASP A 51 17.00 -7.27 0.62
C ASP A 51 17.71 -6.69 1.85
N GLY A 52 17.18 -6.93 3.05
CA GLY A 52 17.74 -6.44 4.31
C GLY A 52 17.72 -4.91 4.46
N LEU A 53 16.90 -4.19 3.69
CA LEU A 53 16.86 -2.73 3.75
C LEU A 53 16.37 -2.22 5.11
N PHE A 54 15.37 -2.88 5.70
CA PHE A 54 14.92 -2.57 7.04
C PHE A 54 15.94 -2.98 8.11
N ALA A 55 16.56 -4.15 7.95
CA ALA A 55 17.60 -4.61 8.86
C ALA A 55 18.82 -3.69 8.89
N ALA A 56 19.22 -3.11 7.74
CA ALA A 56 20.28 -2.11 7.65
C ALA A 56 19.99 -0.81 8.42
N GLU A 57 18.71 -0.51 8.65
CA GLU A 57 18.25 0.60 9.50
C GLU A 57 18.04 0.16 10.95
N GLY A 58 18.37 -1.07 11.31
CA GLY A 58 18.17 -1.63 12.65
C GLY A 58 16.71 -1.97 12.97
N LEU A 59 15.90 -2.28 11.95
CA LEU A 59 14.48 -2.61 12.10
C LEU A 59 14.21 -4.09 11.82
N GLU A 60 13.34 -4.69 12.63
CA GLU A 60 12.70 -5.98 12.40
C GLU A 60 11.23 -5.74 12.00
N VAL A 61 10.90 -5.91 10.71
CA VAL A 61 9.57 -5.62 10.18
C VAL A 61 8.76 -6.90 10.04
N THR A 62 7.60 -6.96 10.69
CA THR A 62 6.60 -8.01 10.50
C THR A 62 5.49 -7.49 9.59
N ILE A 63 5.27 -8.16 8.46
CA ILE A 63 4.23 -7.79 7.48
C ILE A 63 2.95 -8.56 7.80
N GLN A 64 1.83 -7.84 7.89
CA GLN A 64 0.49 -8.41 8.07
C GLN A 64 -0.42 -8.01 6.90
N SER A 65 -1.34 -8.90 6.53
CA SER A 65 -2.35 -8.63 5.51
C SER A 65 -3.61 -8.02 6.10
N GLY A 66 -4.15 -7.00 5.42
CA GLY A 66 -5.45 -6.42 5.70
C GLY A 66 -6.51 -6.86 4.69
N ARG A 67 -7.73 -6.45 4.93
CA ARG A 67 -8.89 -6.74 4.07
C ARG A 67 -9.39 -5.52 3.31
N GLY A 68 -8.64 -4.42 3.36
CA GLY A 68 -8.95 -3.14 2.73
C GLY A 68 -8.42 -1.97 3.55
N SER A 69 -8.40 -0.78 2.96
CA SER A 69 -7.79 0.43 3.56
C SER A 69 -8.44 0.84 4.88
N SER A 70 -9.77 0.69 5.02
CA SER A 70 -10.46 1.02 6.29
C SER A 70 -10.13 0.04 7.42
N ASP A 71 -9.82 -1.23 7.10
CA ASP A 71 -9.34 -2.20 8.09
C ASP A 71 -7.97 -1.78 8.63
N VAL A 72 -7.05 -1.33 7.76
CA VAL A 72 -5.73 -0.81 8.17
C VAL A 72 -5.90 0.43 9.05
N VAL A 73 -6.71 1.41 8.65
CA VAL A 73 -6.96 2.61 9.46
C VAL A 73 -7.45 2.24 10.86
N THR A 74 -8.38 1.28 10.96
CA THR A 74 -8.89 0.79 12.25
C THR A 74 -7.80 0.13 13.08
N LYS A 75 -7.00 -0.76 12.48
CA LYS A 75 -5.93 -1.50 13.17
C LYS A 75 -4.82 -0.57 13.68
N LEU A 76 -4.44 0.43 12.90
CA LEU A 76 -3.49 1.46 13.33
C LEU A 76 -4.07 2.32 14.46
N GLY A 77 -5.33 2.76 14.32
CA GLY A 77 -6.00 3.57 15.33
C GLY A 77 -6.20 2.87 16.67
N THR A 78 -6.31 1.54 16.67
CA THR A 78 -6.41 0.70 17.88
C THR A 78 -5.07 0.20 18.41
N GLY A 79 -3.95 0.49 17.71
CA GLY A 79 -2.61 0.04 18.10
C GLY A 79 -2.31 -1.44 17.81
N ALA A 80 -3.13 -2.10 16.98
CA ALA A 80 -2.86 -3.49 16.54
C ALA A 80 -1.73 -3.59 15.50
N ALA A 81 -1.41 -2.48 14.84
CA ALA A 81 -0.24 -2.33 13.99
C ALA A 81 0.37 -0.94 14.18
N ASP A 82 1.65 -0.79 13.84
CA ASP A 82 2.39 0.48 13.97
C ASP A 82 2.22 1.37 12.74
N MET A 83 2.43 0.77 11.56
CA MET A 83 2.38 1.42 10.26
C MET A 83 1.67 0.52 9.24
N GLY A 84 1.30 1.08 8.11
CA GLY A 84 0.69 0.29 7.04
C GLY A 84 0.44 1.12 5.79
N THR A 85 -0.19 0.49 4.77
CA THR A 85 -0.63 1.18 3.56
C THR A 85 -2.15 1.23 3.47
N GLY A 86 -2.66 2.19 2.71
CA GLY A 86 -4.09 2.31 2.42
C GLY A 86 -4.40 3.43 1.45
N GLY A 87 -5.58 3.42 0.86
CA GLY A 87 -6.10 4.53 0.06
C GLY A 87 -6.39 5.74 0.94
N LEU A 88 -5.87 6.91 0.56
CA LEU A 88 -5.95 8.13 1.37
C LEU A 88 -7.39 8.53 1.70
N ALA A 89 -8.33 8.31 0.78
CA ALA A 89 -9.75 8.61 1.00
C ALA A 89 -10.34 7.90 2.24
N ALA A 90 -9.90 6.66 2.54
CA ALA A 90 -10.36 5.94 3.73
C ALA A 90 -9.88 6.61 5.03
N LEU A 91 -8.63 7.10 5.06
CA LEU A 91 -8.12 7.84 6.21
C LEU A 91 -8.84 9.18 6.39
N LEU A 92 -9.03 9.95 5.30
CA LEU A 92 -9.72 11.24 5.34
C LEU A 92 -11.17 11.08 5.83
N GLN A 93 -11.89 10.08 5.30
CA GLN A 93 -13.25 9.76 5.77
C GLN A 93 -13.26 9.41 7.27
N ALA A 94 -12.40 8.52 7.71
CA ALA A 94 -12.34 8.08 9.10
C ALA A 94 -12.08 9.26 10.04
N ARG A 95 -11.11 10.13 9.71
CA ARG A 95 -10.78 11.32 10.53
C ARG A 95 -11.88 12.37 10.52
N ALA A 96 -12.65 12.49 9.44
CA ALA A 96 -13.80 13.38 9.40
C ALA A 96 -14.99 12.87 10.24
N GLN A 97 -15.12 11.55 10.37
CA GLN A 97 -16.23 10.93 11.13
C GLN A 97 -15.93 10.79 12.62
N SER A 98 -14.68 10.56 12.99
CA SER A 98 -14.28 10.33 14.38
C SER A 98 -12.81 10.68 14.62
N PRO A 99 -12.39 10.91 15.88
CA PRO A 99 -10.98 11.14 16.21
C PRO A 99 -10.16 9.84 16.04
N VAL A 100 -9.63 9.63 14.86
CA VAL A 100 -8.74 8.50 14.55
C VAL A 100 -7.28 8.94 14.66
N ALA A 101 -6.53 8.28 15.54
CA ALA A 101 -5.13 8.58 15.83
C ALA A 101 -4.17 7.96 14.79
N VAL A 102 -4.35 8.34 13.51
CA VAL A 102 -3.57 7.88 12.36
C VAL A 102 -3.29 9.04 11.44
N LYS A 103 -2.06 9.14 10.90
CA LYS A 103 -1.68 10.09 9.87
C LYS A 103 -1.04 9.38 8.67
N ALA A 104 -1.14 9.99 7.50
CA ALA A 104 -0.38 9.58 6.33
C ALA A 104 0.99 10.28 6.34
N VAL A 105 2.07 9.52 6.09
CA VAL A 105 3.45 10.01 6.12
C VAL A 105 4.11 10.06 4.75
N ALA A 106 3.55 9.35 3.76
CA ALA A 106 3.97 9.44 2.36
C ALA A 106 2.85 9.03 1.41
N SER A 107 2.77 9.67 0.24
CA SER A 107 1.94 9.22 -0.87
C SER A 107 2.73 8.28 -1.77
N ILE A 108 2.20 7.11 -2.06
CA ILE A 108 2.82 6.16 -2.99
C ILE A 108 2.18 6.27 -4.38
N TYR A 109 0.85 6.34 -4.45
CA TYR A 109 0.13 6.58 -5.70
C TYR A 109 -0.38 8.02 -5.73
N THR A 110 0.17 8.82 -6.65
CA THR A 110 -0.27 10.19 -6.89
C THR A 110 -1.44 10.27 -7.88
N LEU A 111 -1.90 9.12 -8.37
CA LEU A 111 -3.08 8.97 -9.22
C LEU A 111 -4.06 7.99 -8.58
N GLN A 112 -5.36 8.19 -8.85
CA GLN A 112 -6.43 7.31 -8.38
C GLN A 112 -6.39 5.95 -9.09
N PRO A 113 -6.35 4.83 -8.35
CA PRO A 113 -6.26 3.50 -8.93
C PRO A 113 -7.62 2.84 -9.19
N ASP A 114 -8.73 3.45 -8.78
CA ASP A 114 -10.04 2.82 -8.74
C ASP A 114 -10.61 2.53 -10.14
N ALA A 115 -11.28 1.37 -10.29
CA ALA A 115 -11.87 0.93 -11.55
C ALA A 115 -13.06 0.00 -11.33
N ILE A 116 -13.90 -0.10 -12.35
CA ILE A 116 -14.84 -1.22 -12.53
C ILE A 116 -14.14 -2.29 -13.36
N PHE A 117 -14.19 -3.52 -12.87
CA PHE A 117 -13.83 -4.73 -13.61
C PHE A 117 -15.08 -5.45 -14.03
N THR A 118 -15.18 -5.73 -15.32
CA THR A 118 -16.28 -6.49 -15.93
C THR A 118 -15.72 -7.42 -17.00
N THR A 119 -16.58 -8.07 -17.77
CA THR A 119 -16.14 -8.95 -18.87
C THR A 119 -16.54 -8.37 -20.22
N GLU A 120 -15.76 -8.66 -21.26
CA GLU A 120 -16.19 -8.40 -22.63
C GLU A 120 -17.54 -9.07 -22.88
N GLY A 121 -18.45 -8.38 -23.55
CA GLY A 121 -19.80 -8.89 -23.81
C GLY A 121 -20.78 -8.84 -22.63
N SER A 122 -20.38 -8.32 -21.45
CA SER A 122 -21.28 -8.18 -20.28
C SER A 122 -22.41 -7.16 -20.45
N GLY A 123 -22.33 -6.33 -21.49
CA GLY A 123 -23.22 -5.17 -21.67
C GLY A 123 -22.77 -3.92 -20.88
N ILE A 124 -21.64 -4.00 -20.16
CA ILE A 124 -21.05 -2.84 -19.45
C ILE A 124 -19.89 -2.30 -20.27
N SER A 125 -20.11 -1.16 -20.90
CA SER A 125 -19.13 -0.47 -21.75
C SER A 125 -18.62 0.83 -21.14
N ALA A 126 -19.39 1.45 -20.28
CA ALA A 126 -19.12 2.67 -19.56
C ALA A 126 -19.63 2.57 -18.12
N LEU A 127 -19.26 3.51 -17.25
CA LEU A 127 -19.72 3.52 -15.85
C LEU A 127 -21.25 3.50 -15.73
N LYS A 128 -21.97 4.24 -16.59
CA LYS A 128 -23.44 4.31 -16.57
C LYS A 128 -24.13 2.96 -16.78
N ASP A 129 -23.47 2.02 -17.42
CA ASP A 129 -24.08 0.72 -17.74
C ASP A 129 -24.20 -0.21 -16.52
N VAL A 130 -23.74 0.26 -15.32
CA VAL A 130 -23.90 -0.47 -14.05
C VAL A 130 -25.32 -0.33 -13.46
N GLU A 131 -26.16 0.58 -13.95
CA GLU A 131 -27.56 0.66 -13.55
C GLU A 131 -28.30 -0.66 -13.82
N GLY A 132 -29.06 -1.12 -12.84
CA GLY A 132 -29.75 -2.41 -12.88
C GLY A 132 -28.84 -3.64 -12.76
N LYS A 133 -27.57 -3.46 -12.39
CA LYS A 133 -26.60 -4.55 -12.25
C LYS A 133 -26.18 -4.77 -10.80
N THR A 134 -25.82 -6.01 -10.49
CA THR A 134 -25.11 -6.35 -9.26
C THR A 134 -23.62 -6.09 -9.43
N VAL A 135 -23.06 -5.23 -8.59
CA VAL A 135 -21.64 -4.88 -8.54
C VAL A 135 -21.07 -5.32 -7.20
N ALA A 136 -19.98 -6.11 -7.18
CA ALA A 136 -19.34 -6.49 -5.93
C ALA A 136 -18.13 -5.61 -5.63
N THR A 137 -17.87 -5.40 -4.34
CA THR A 137 -16.70 -4.68 -3.84
C THR A 137 -16.22 -5.29 -2.53
N ALA A 138 -14.93 -5.12 -2.21
CA ALA A 138 -14.44 -5.54 -0.90
C ALA A 138 -15.00 -4.65 0.21
N THR A 139 -15.41 -5.27 1.32
CA THR A 139 -16.11 -4.58 2.43
C THR A 139 -15.34 -3.36 2.94
N PHE A 140 -14.03 -3.45 3.07
CA PHE A 140 -13.17 -2.40 3.64
C PHE A 140 -12.35 -1.62 2.61
N SER A 141 -12.69 -1.73 1.31
CA SER A 141 -12.01 -0.98 0.24
C SER A 141 -12.22 0.52 0.37
N SER A 142 -11.16 1.30 0.12
CA SER A 142 -11.25 2.77 0.00
C SER A 142 -12.13 3.21 -1.17
N SER A 143 -12.27 2.38 -2.21
CA SER A 143 -13.15 2.65 -3.35
C SER A 143 -14.60 2.87 -2.93
N ASN A 144 -15.04 2.25 -1.82
CA ASN A 144 -16.38 2.44 -1.28
C ASN A 144 -16.64 3.88 -0.80
N VAL A 145 -15.57 4.59 -0.42
CA VAL A 145 -15.66 5.99 0.02
C VAL A 145 -16.04 6.89 -1.14
N SER A 146 -15.42 6.68 -2.31
CA SER A 146 -15.61 7.52 -3.50
C SER A 146 -16.77 7.06 -4.39
N TRP A 147 -17.23 5.81 -4.26
CA TRP A 147 -18.27 5.22 -5.11
C TRP A 147 -19.57 6.05 -5.23
N PRO A 148 -20.14 6.59 -4.14
CA PRO A 148 -21.35 7.41 -4.25
C PRO A 148 -21.17 8.63 -5.16
N LEU A 149 -19.98 9.26 -5.11
CA LEU A 149 -19.70 10.41 -5.99
C LEU A 149 -19.52 9.97 -7.45
N VAL A 150 -18.88 8.82 -7.67
CA VAL A 150 -18.71 8.25 -9.03
C VAL A 150 -20.07 8.04 -9.68
N LEU A 151 -21.02 7.48 -8.95
CA LEU A 151 -22.41 7.31 -9.42
C LEU A 151 -23.06 8.66 -9.73
N LYS A 152 -23.05 9.58 -8.76
CA LYS A 152 -23.68 10.90 -8.88
C LYS A 152 -23.12 11.72 -10.05
N ALA A 153 -21.79 11.76 -10.20
CA ALA A 153 -21.12 12.52 -11.25
C ALA A 153 -21.40 11.99 -12.67
N ASN A 154 -21.78 10.71 -12.77
CA ASN A 154 -22.12 10.06 -14.04
C ASN A 154 -23.66 9.96 -14.27
N GLY A 155 -24.46 10.61 -13.42
CA GLY A 155 -25.92 10.59 -13.54
C GLY A 155 -26.54 9.22 -13.29
N ILE A 156 -25.87 8.36 -12.48
CA ILE A 156 -26.29 7.01 -12.17
C ILE A 156 -27.11 7.03 -10.87
N ASP A 157 -28.31 6.45 -10.92
CA ASP A 157 -29.12 6.29 -9.72
C ASP A 157 -28.58 5.18 -8.82
N ALA A 158 -28.02 5.55 -7.68
CA ALA A 158 -27.43 4.60 -6.73
C ALA A 158 -28.42 3.52 -6.26
N ALA A 159 -29.71 3.84 -6.18
CA ALA A 159 -30.76 2.89 -5.79
C ALA A 159 -30.97 1.77 -6.83
N LYS A 160 -30.52 1.98 -8.06
CA LYS A 160 -30.57 0.99 -9.14
C LYS A 160 -29.32 0.12 -9.25
N VAL A 161 -28.31 0.35 -8.43
CA VAL A 161 -27.09 -0.47 -8.40
C VAL A 161 -27.08 -1.33 -7.17
N ASP A 162 -27.17 -2.66 -7.36
CA ASP A 162 -27.10 -3.60 -6.25
C ASP A 162 -25.61 -3.81 -5.87
N LEU A 163 -25.18 -3.13 -4.78
CA LEU A 163 -23.80 -3.15 -4.31
C LEU A 163 -23.57 -4.24 -3.26
N LEU A 164 -22.97 -5.34 -3.68
CA LEU A 164 -22.65 -6.49 -2.82
C LEU A 164 -21.27 -6.32 -2.16
N LYS A 165 -21.20 -6.48 -0.84
CA LYS A 165 -19.92 -6.53 -0.08
C LYS A 165 -19.42 -7.96 0.03
N ALA A 166 -18.13 -8.17 -0.26
CA ALA A 166 -17.50 -9.49 -0.25
C ALA A 166 -16.07 -9.43 0.33
N ASP A 167 -15.48 -10.57 0.55
CA ASP A 167 -14.04 -10.64 0.81
C ASP A 167 -13.23 -10.38 -0.47
N PRO A 168 -12.03 -9.77 -0.38
CA PRO A 168 -11.18 -9.47 -1.53
C PRO A 168 -10.94 -10.69 -2.44
N GLY A 169 -10.66 -11.86 -1.86
CA GLY A 169 -10.39 -13.09 -2.60
C GLY A 169 -11.59 -13.67 -3.35
N ALA A 170 -12.82 -13.24 -3.01
CA ALA A 170 -14.03 -13.72 -3.67
C ALA A 170 -14.36 -12.96 -4.96
N LEU A 171 -13.80 -11.75 -5.17
CA LEU A 171 -14.22 -10.86 -6.27
C LEU A 171 -13.94 -11.45 -7.66
N ALA A 172 -12.74 -11.97 -7.91
CA ALA A 172 -12.40 -12.57 -9.20
C ALA A 172 -13.23 -13.86 -9.48
N PRO A 173 -13.37 -14.82 -8.55
CA PRO A 173 -14.27 -15.96 -8.73
C PRO A 173 -15.73 -15.57 -8.96
N MET A 174 -16.26 -14.56 -8.27
CA MET A 174 -17.64 -14.10 -8.47
C MET A 174 -17.86 -13.54 -9.87
N LEU A 175 -16.93 -12.74 -10.38
CA LEU A 175 -16.98 -12.18 -11.73
C LEU A 175 -16.84 -13.31 -12.78
N ALA A 176 -15.89 -14.22 -12.59
CA ALA A 176 -15.68 -15.37 -13.48
C ALA A 176 -16.92 -16.27 -13.56
N ALA A 177 -17.55 -16.55 -12.42
CA ALA A 177 -18.79 -17.35 -12.37
C ALA A 177 -20.03 -16.60 -12.86
N GLY A 178 -19.95 -15.30 -13.17
CA GLY A 178 -21.09 -14.48 -13.57
C GLY A 178 -22.12 -14.23 -12.45
N LYS A 179 -21.71 -14.40 -11.19
CA LYS A 179 -22.56 -14.10 -10.01
C LYS A 179 -22.78 -12.60 -9.84
N VAL A 180 -21.87 -11.79 -10.39
CA VAL A 180 -21.95 -10.33 -10.44
C VAL A 180 -21.60 -9.88 -11.84
N ALA A 181 -22.18 -8.75 -12.27
CA ALA A 181 -21.92 -8.17 -13.57
C ALA A 181 -20.59 -7.40 -13.61
N ALA A 182 -20.18 -6.88 -12.45
CA ALA A 182 -18.93 -6.16 -12.31
C ALA A 182 -18.40 -6.24 -10.87
N THR A 183 -17.11 -5.88 -10.71
CA THR A 183 -16.49 -5.69 -9.40
C THR A 183 -15.76 -4.36 -9.35
N ILE A 184 -15.66 -3.74 -8.17
CA ILE A 184 -14.85 -2.54 -7.94
C ILE A 184 -13.49 -2.99 -7.41
N ASN A 185 -12.43 -2.56 -8.07
CA ASN A 185 -11.04 -2.88 -7.72
C ASN A 185 -10.11 -1.72 -8.08
N TRP A 186 -8.85 -1.85 -7.71
CA TRP A 186 -7.79 -1.02 -8.25
C TRP A 186 -7.25 -1.62 -9.55
N VAL A 187 -6.87 -0.79 -10.51
CA VAL A 187 -6.32 -1.23 -11.80
C VAL A 187 -5.10 -2.15 -11.63
N THR A 188 -4.38 -2.00 -10.54
CA THR A 188 -3.16 -2.77 -10.22
C THR A 188 -3.41 -4.27 -10.03
N VAL A 189 -4.62 -4.67 -9.63
CA VAL A 189 -4.93 -6.09 -9.42
C VAL A 189 -5.51 -6.78 -10.66
N ALA A 190 -5.67 -6.08 -11.78
CA ALA A 190 -6.22 -6.63 -13.02
C ALA A 190 -5.53 -7.92 -13.49
N PRO A 191 -4.20 -8.09 -13.41
CA PRO A 191 -3.55 -9.34 -13.80
C PRO A 191 -4.05 -10.58 -13.04
N ALA A 192 -4.45 -10.44 -11.77
CA ALA A 192 -4.98 -11.55 -10.99
C ALA A 192 -6.38 -12.02 -11.43
N PHE A 193 -7.11 -11.19 -12.20
CA PHE A 193 -8.44 -11.56 -12.74
C PHE A 193 -8.33 -12.31 -14.07
N ALA A 194 -7.21 -12.19 -14.78
CA ALA A 194 -7.07 -12.71 -16.13
C ALA A 194 -7.23 -14.24 -16.18
N LYS A 195 -6.55 -14.98 -15.30
CA LYS A 195 -6.59 -16.45 -15.27
C LYS A 195 -7.97 -16.99 -14.89
N PRO A 196 -8.61 -16.60 -13.77
CA PRO A 196 -9.96 -17.08 -13.42
C PRO A 196 -11.01 -16.78 -14.50
N LEU A 197 -10.90 -15.65 -15.19
CA LEU A 197 -11.81 -15.33 -16.29
C LEU A 197 -11.55 -16.18 -17.53
N ALA A 198 -10.29 -16.40 -17.91
CA ALA A 198 -9.91 -17.24 -19.05
C ALA A 198 -10.38 -18.69 -18.89
N GLU A 199 -10.31 -19.25 -17.67
CA GLU A 199 -10.81 -20.59 -17.33
C GLU A 199 -12.32 -20.73 -17.57
N THR A 200 -13.06 -19.63 -17.59
CA THR A 200 -14.50 -19.58 -17.90
C THR A 200 -14.80 -19.02 -19.30
N GLY A 201 -13.78 -18.91 -20.16
CA GLY A 201 -13.91 -18.39 -21.53
C GLY A 201 -14.21 -16.89 -21.61
N LYS A 202 -13.97 -16.15 -20.53
CA LYS A 202 -14.24 -14.70 -20.43
C LYS A 202 -12.94 -13.90 -20.51
N LYS A 203 -13.05 -12.65 -20.96
CA LYS A 203 -11.95 -11.68 -20.96
C LYS A 203 -12.30 -10.50 -20.06
N LEU A 204 -11.29 -10.05 -19.32
CA LEU A 204 -11.41 -8.87 -18.45
C LEU A 204 -11.56 -7.60 -19.28
N LYS A 205 -12.50 -6.74 -18.86
CA LYS A 205 -12.60 -5.35 -19.29
C LYS A 205 -12.48 -4.46 -18.05
N VAL A 206 -11.57 -3.50 -18.12
CA VAL A 206 -11.32 -2.53 -17.04
C VAL A 206 -11.84 -1.16 -17.48
N ILE A 207 -12.58 -0.49 -16.60
CA ILE A 207 -13.09 0.87 -16.78
C ILE A 207 -12.56 1.70 -15.62
N ALA A 208 -11.47 2.42 -15.87
CA ALA A 208 -10.81 3.23 -14.85
C ALA A 208 -11.65 4.47 -14.52
N TRP A 209 -11.76 4.83 -13.24
CA TRP A 209 -12.50 6.03 -12.84
C TRP A 209 -11.76 7.32 -13.21
N SER A 210 -10.44 7.26 -13.37
CA SER A 210 -9.64 8.38 -13.91
C SER A 210 -10.09 8.86 -15.28
N ASP A 211 -10.60 7.95 -16.13
CA ASP A 211 -11.15 8.30 -17.45
C ASP A 211 -12.44 9.15 -17.35
N TYR A 212 -13.02 9.22 -16.14
CA TYR A 212 -14.21 10.00 -15.83
C TYR A 212 -13.91 11.20 -14.92
N GLY A 213 -12.64 11.63 -14.86
CA GLY A 213 -12.21 12.82 -14.14
C GLY A 213 -11.98 12.64 -12.63
N PHE A 214 -12.01 11.40 -12.13
CA PHE A 214 -11.68 11.12 -10.74
C PHE A 214 -10.16 10.99 -10.59
N ASP A 215 -9.54 12.01 -10.07
CA ASP A 215 -8.13 12.09 -9.75
C ASP A 215 -7.91 12.40 -8.26
N GLY A 216 -6.70 12.24 -7.78
CA GLY A 216 -6.35 12.42 -6.38
C GLY A 216 -5.34 11.38 -5.91
N TYR A 217 -4.97 11.45 -4.64
CA TYR A 217 -4.07 10.48 -4.05
C TYR A 217 -4.75 9.12 -3.86
N GLY A 218 -4.03 8.05 -4.24
CA GLY A 218 -4.40 6.66 -4.00
C GLY A 218 -3.70 6.07 -2.78
N LEU A 219 -2.85 5.03 -3.00
CA LEU A 219 -2.09 4.35 -1.95
C LEU A 219 -1.16 5.30 -1.22
N SER A 220 -1.21 5.30 0.10
CA SER A 220 -0.35 6.09 0.98
C SER A 220 0.18 5.23 2.13
N VAL A 221 1.32 5.59 2.69
CA VAL A 221 1.83 4.98 3.92
C VAL A 221 1.23 5.72 5.11
N PHE A 222 0.62 4.96 6.01
CA PHE A 222 0.01 5.42 7.25
C PHE A 222 0.86 5.02 8.46
N ALA A 223 0.79 5.82 9.51
CA ALA A 223 1.39 5.52 10.79
C ALA A 223 0.41 5.88 11.92
N SER A 224 0.38 5.08 12.99
CA SER A 224 -0.35 5.45 14.21
C SER A 224 0.27 6.69 14.85
N GLU A 225 -0.53 7.60 15.40
CA GLU A 225 0.01 8.78 16.10
C GLU A 225 0.88 8.35 17.29
N LYS A 226 0.65 7.17 17.83
CA LYS A 226 1.48 6.59 18.90
C LYS A 226 2.93 6.40 18.42
N ILE A 227 3.17 5.71 17.28
CA ILE A 227 4.56 5.48 16.82
C ILE A 227 5.19 6.80 16.37
N LEU A 228 4.41 7.74 15.79
CA LEU A 228 4.89 9.06 15.38
C LEU A 228 5.43 9.87 16.57
N THR A 229 4.80 9.71 17.75
CA THR A 229 5.15 10.45 18.97
C THR A 229 6.20 9.74 19.81
N GLU A 230 6.03 8.43 20.03
CA GLU A 230 6.90 7.66 20.94
C GLU A 230 8.19 7.19 20.27
N ARG A 231 8.16 6.92 18.94
CA ARG A 231 9.30 6.37 18.20
C ARG A 231 9.51 7.08 16.85
N PRO A 232 9.65 8.42 16.79
CA PRO A 232 9.76 9.16 15.52
C PRO A 232 10.96 8.74 14.68
N GLU A 233 12.09 8.40 15.29
CA GLU A 233 13.28 7.95 14.57
C GLU A 233 13.07 6.57 13.92
N THR A 234 12.32 5.67 14.56
CA THR A 234 11.90 4.39 13.96
C THR A 234 11.11 4.61 12.68
N VAL A 235 10.18 5.58 12.68
CA VAL A 235 9.40 5.92 11.48
C VAL A 235 10.30 6.48 10.37
N LYS A 236 11.24 7.37 10.69
CA LYS A 236 12.19 7.91 9.70
C LYS A 236 13.07 6.82 9.09
N LYS A 237 13.61 5.91 9.92
CA LYS A 237 14.37 4.73 9.48
C LYS A 237 13.51 3.86 8.56
N PHE A 238 12.28 3.55 8.96
CA PHE A 238 11.34 2.77 8.15
C PHE A 238 11.10 3.43 6.80
N MET A 239 10.80 4.72 6.77
CA MET A 239 10.52 5.45 5.53
C MET A 239 11.72 5.50 4.58
N ARG A 240 12.97 5.66 5.10
CA ARG A 240 14.17 5.55 4.24
C ARG A 240 14.27 4.18 3.57
N ALA A 241 14.10 3.11 4.34
CA ALA A 241 14.15 1.74 3.80
C ALA A 241 12.99 1.48 2.83
N TYR A 242 11.77 1.90 3.16
CA TYR A 242 10.59 1.71 2.34
C TYR A 242 10.68 2.44 1.00
N MET A 243 11.11 3.72 0.98
CA MET A 243 11.29 4.48 -0.26
C MET A 243 12.41 3.89 -1.12
N LYS A 244 13.50 3.41 -0.51
CA LYS A 244 14.55 2.70 -1.23
C LYS A 244 14.05 1.38 -1.84
N ALA A 245 13.23 0.63 -1.10
CA ALA A 245 12.57 -0.58 -1.62
C ALA A 245 11.61 -0.24 -2.77
N THR A 246 10.85 0.87 -2.66
CA THR A 246 9.96 1.35 -3.71
C THR A 246 10.74 1.66 -5.00
N ALA A 247 11.83 2.40 -4.91
CA ALA A 247 12.68 2.71 -6.06
C ALA A 247 13.26 1.44 -6.73
N LYS A 248 13.71 0.46 -5.92
CA LYS A 248 14.18 -0.84 -6.44
C LYS A 248 13.07 -1.62 -7.13
N ALA A 249 11.88 -1.68 -6.54
CA ALA A 249 10.72 -2.37 -7.11
C ALA A 249 10.26 -1.73 -8.43
N VAL A 250 10.30 -0.39 -8.53
CA VAL A 250 10.01 0.35 -9.76
C VAL A 250 11.03 0.02 -10.86
N ALA A 251 12.32 -0.07 -10.51
CA ALA A 251 13.38 -0.41 -11.43
C ALA A 251 13.33 -1.90 -11.88
N ASP A 252 12.95 -2.79 -10.97
CA ASP A 252 12.84 -4.24 -11.23
C ASP A 252 11.57 -4.82 -10.57
N PRO A 253 10.43 -4.81 -11.26
CA PRO A 253 9.20 -5.44 -10.79
C PRO A 253 9.31 -6.94 -10.52
N MET A 254 10.23 -7.66 -11.21
CA MET A 254 10.44 -9.07 -10.98
C MET A 254 11.13 -9.33 -9.63
N ALA A 255 12.11 -8.52 -9.25
CA ALA A 255 12.75 -8.64 -7.94
C ALA A 255 11.72 -8.48 -6.81
N ALA A 256 10.78 -7.53 -6.92
CA ALA A 256 9.69 -7.36 -5.97
C ALA A 256 8.75 -8.58 -5.93
N ALA A 257 8.39 -9.13 -7.09
CA ALA A 257 7.56 -10.33 -7.20
C ALA A 257 8.23 -11.56 -6.58
N MET A 258 9.53 -11.74 -6.81
CA MET A 258 10.30 -12.86 -6.24
C MET A 258 10.46 -12.73 -4.72
N ALA A 259 10.66 -11.52 -4.20
CA ALA A 259 10.69 -11.28 -2.76
C ALA A 259 9.34 -11.61 -2.09
N LEU A 260 8.24 -11.23 -2.72
CA LEU A 260 6.90 -11.63 -2.28
C LEU A 260 6.73 -13.15 -2.31
N LYS A 261 7.11 -13.82 -3.41
CA LYS A 261 7.04 -15.28 -3.58
C LYS A 261 7.82 -16.03 -2.51
N ALA A 262 8.99 -15.53 -2.13
CA ALA A 262 9.83 -16.17 -1.10
C ALA A 262 9.15 -16.21 0.27
N MET A 263 8.31 -15.22 0.60
CA MET A 263 7.60 -15.11 1.88
C MET A 263 6.15 -15.63 1.80
N VAL A 264 5.58 -15.71 0.59
CA VAL A 264 4.19 -16.12 0.32
C VAL A 264 4.20 -17.13 -0.84
N PRO A 265 4.48 -18.43 -0.54
CA PRO A 265 4.77 -19.44 -1.57
C PRO A 265 3.64 -19.72 -2.59
N GLU A 266 2.39 -19.38 -2.28
CA GLU A 266 1.25 -19.56 -3.17
C GLU A 266 1.14 -18.48 -4.27
N VAL A 267 1.88 -17.37 -4.16
CA VAL A 267 1.86 -16.29 -5.16
C VAL A 267 2.52 -16.75 -6.46
N ASP A 268 1.87 -16.49 -7.58
CA ASP A 268 2.45 -16.62 -8.92
C ASP A 268 3.33 -15.38 -9.20
N PRO A 269 4.66 -15.55 -9.38
CA PRO A 269 5.57 -14.42 -9.53
C PRO A 269 5.35 -13.63 -10.82
N GLU A 270 4.87 -14.25 -11.91
CA GLU A 270 4.57 -13.52 -13.15
C GLU A 270 3.33 -12.64 -13.00
N VAL A 271 2.29 -13.14 -12.30
CA VAL A 271 1.12 -12.34 -11.96
C VAL A 271 1.53 -11.19 -11.05
N ALA A 272 2.33 -11.46 -10.02
CA ALA A 272 2.81 -10.44 -9.10
C ALA A 272 3.67 -9.37 -9.80
N ARG A 273 4.57 -9.77 -10.70
CA ARG A 273 5.33 -8.86 -11.54
C ARG A 273 4.41 -7.95 -12.37
N ALA A 274 3.41 -8.52 -13.02
CA ALA A 274 2.45 -7.77 -13.83
C ALA A 274 1.63 -6.78 -12.98
N GLN A 275 1.22 -7.19 -11.77
CA GLN A 275 0.52 -6.32 -10.83
C GLN A 275 1.40 -5.14 -10.39
N PHE A 276 2.68 -5.39 -10.04
CA PHE A 276 3.58 -4.30 -9.67
C PHE A 276 3.85 -3.38 -10.87
N ALA A 277 4.10 -3.93 -12.05
CA ALA A 277 4.28 -3.15 -13.28
C ALA A 277 3.08 -2.24 -13.57
N SER A 278 1.85 -2.71 -13.30
CA SER A 278 0.63 -1.90 -13.43
C SER A 278 0.57 -0.75 -12.42
N SER A 279 1.27 -0.83 -11.30
CA SER A 279 1.33 0.24 -10.30
C SER A 279 2.38 1.32 -10.62
N VAL A 280 3.40 1.00 -11.43
CA VAL A 280 4.50 1.94 -11.74
C VAL A 280 4.00 3.29 -12.27
N PRO A 281 3.03 3.38 -13.21
CA PRO A 281 2.51 4.68 -13.66
C PRO A 281 1.79 5.48 -12.57
N LEU A 282 1.29 4.83 -11.51
CA LEU A 282 0.67 5.49 -10.38
C LEU A 282 1.71 6.06 -9.41
N ILE A 283 2.91 5.46 -9.37
CA ILE A 283 4.05 5.84 -8.54
C ILE A 283 4.87 6.91 -9.26
N VAL A 284 5.28 6.64 -10.50
CA VAL A 284 6.20 7.48 -11.27
C VAL A 284 5.45 8.13 -12.44
N ASN A 285 5.12 9.40 -12.29
CA ASN A 285 4.37 10.18 -13.27
C ASN A 285 4.76 11.68 -13.20
N ALA A 286 4.04 12.54 -13.92
CA ALA A 286 4.33 13.96 -13.95
C ALA A 286 4.20 14.63 -12.56
N ILE A 287 3.27 14.16 -11.71
CA ILE A 287 3.04 14.72 -10.37
C ILE A 287 4.22 14.35 -9.45
N SER A 288 4.55 13.07 -9.32
CA SER A 288 5.65 12.62 -8.46
C SER A 288 7.02 13.14 -8.91
N LYS A 289 7.23 13.33 -10.23
CA LYS A 289 8.46 13.95 -10.75
C LYS A 289 8.57 15.43 -10.41
N LYS A 290 7.44 16.14 -10.37
CA LYS A 290 7.41 17.57 -10.05
C LYS A 290 7.52 17.82 -8.55
N ASP A 291 6.75 17.08 -7.75
CA ASP A 291 6.55 17.38 -6.33
C ASP A 291 7.45 16.54 -5.41
N GLY A 292 8.12 15.51 -5.98
CA GLY A 292 8.92 14.52 -5.27
C GLY A 292 8.15 13.22 -4.97
N GLU A 293 8.86 12.10 -5.05
CA GLU A 293 8.29 10.79 -4.69
C GLU A 293 7.92 10.77 -3.21
N GLY A 294 6.71 10.33 -2.90
CA GLY A 294 6.17 10.29 -1.54
C GLY A 294 5.57 11.60 -1.03
N ALA A 295 5.70 12.69 -1.76
CA ALA A 295 5.21 14.00 -1.33
C ALA A 295 3.67 14.11 -1.36
N PHE A 296 3.14 14.93 -0.44
CA PHE A 296 1.76 15.41 -0.48
C PHE A 296 1.75 16.89 -0.90
N GLU A 297 1.30 17.17 -2.11
CA GLU A 297 1.06 18.52 -2.60
C GLU A 297 -0.30 19.02 -2.09
N LYS A 298 -0.36 20.27 -1.64
CA LYS A 298 -1.53 20.82 -0.94
C LYS A 298 -2.80 20.84 -1.79
N ALA A 299 -2.70 21.25 -3.06
CA ALA A 299 -3.87 21.35 -3.92
C ALA A 299 -4.44 19.96 -4.26
N LEU A 300 -3.58 18.97 -4.51
CA LEU A 300 -4.01 17.60 -4.77
C LEU A 300 -4.59 16.94 -3.51
N LEU A 301 -4.03 17.23 -2.33
CA LEU A 301 -4.57 16.77 -1.05
C LEU A 301 -5.96 17.38 -0.79
N ALA A 302 -6.11 18.68 -0.98
CA ALA A 302 -7.39 19.37 -0.87
C ALA A 302 -8.43 18.81 -1.88
N LYS A 303 -8.00 18.50 -3.10
CA LYS A 303 -8.86 17.88 -4.11
C LYS A 303 -9.30 16.47 -3.70
N THR A 304 -8.38 15.66 -3.17
CA THR A 304 -8.71 14.31 -2.64
C THR A 304 -9.73 14.41 -1.50
N TRP A 305 -9.57 15.39 -0.60
CA TRP A 305 -10.56 15.64 0.44
C TRP A 305 -11.90 16.10 -0.13
N LYS A 306 -11.90 17.02 -1.09
CA LYS A 306 -13.14 17.49 -1.73
C LYS A 306 -13.95 16.31 -2.30
N TRP A 307 -13.31 15.41 -3.06
CA TRP A 307 -13.96 14.20 -3.58
C TRP A 307 -14.51 13.30 -2.47
N THR A 308 -13.74 13.12 -1.40
CA THR A 308 -14.14 12.32 -0.24
C THR A 308 -15.36 12.95 0.46
N ALA A 309 -15.33 14.24 0.73
CA ALA A 309 -16.38 14.96 1.40
C ALA A 309 -17.70 14.96 0.58
N GLU A 310 -17.61 15.26 -0.72
CA GLU A 310 -18.75 15.24 -1.63
C GLU A 310 -19.37 13.84 -1.75
N ALA A 311 -18.54 12.79 -1.81
CA ALA A 311 -19.01 11.41 -1.86
C ALA A 311 -19.80 11.00 -0.60
N GLN A 312 -19.41 11.55 0.54
CA GLN A 312 -19.98 11.21 1.84
C GLN A 312 -21.00 12.24 2.35
N ASN A 313 -21.39 13.21 1.50
CA ASN A 313 -22.29 14.32 1.85
C ASN A 313 -21.83 15.09 3.10
N MET A 314 -20.51 15.27 3.25
CA MET A 314 -19.90 16.03 4.34
C MET A 314 -19.59 17.46 3.89
N PRO A 315 -19.72 18.49 4.76
CA PRO A 315 -19.24 19.83 4.47
C PRO A 315 -17.70 19.84 4.37
N LEU A 316 -17.14 20.70 3.52
CA LEU A 316 -15.69 20.76 3.27
C LEU A 316 -14.87 21.17 4.49
N ASP A 317 -15.44 21.97 5.38
CA ASP A 317 -14.86 22.41 6.64
C ASP A 317 -14.90 21.35 7.76
N LYS A 318 -15.50 20.18 7.50
CA LYS A 318 -15.55 19.05 8.45
C LYS A 318 -14.16 18.54 8.84
N LEU A 319 -13.21 18.63 7.92
CA LEU A 319 -11.80 18.25 8.13
C LEU A 319 -10.88 19.22 7.37
N ASP A 320 -9.84 19.73 8.04
CA ASP A 320 -8.68 20.24 7.36
C ASP A 320 -7.78 19.03 6.96
N PRO A 321 -7.66 18.70 5.65
CA PRO A 321 -6.90 17.53 5.21
C PRO A 321 -5.40 17.62 5.54
N GLU A 322 -4.84 18.83 5.78
CA GLU A 322 -3.48 19.02 6.23
C GLU A 322 -3.22 18.36 7.60
N THR A 323 -4.25 18.25 8.45
CA THR A 323 -4.14 17.57 9.76
C THR A 323 -4.01 16.06 9.63
N ALA A 324 -4.39 15.49 8.50
CA ALA A 324 -4.34 14.05 8.23
C ALA A 324 -2.98 13.57 7.70
N VAL A 325 -2.06 14.48 7.37
CA VAL A 325 -0.73 14.15 6.83
C VAL A 325 0.39 14.70 7.69
N ASP A 326 1.55 14.03 7.66
CA ASP A 326 2.77 14.51 8.30
C ASP A 326 3.96 14.31 7.36
N ARG A 327 4.42 15.41 6.76
CA ARG A 327 5.48 15.41 5.75
C ARG A 327 6.90 15.31 6.34
N SER A 328 7.03 15.42 7.68
CA SER A 328 8.34 15.45 8.35
C SER A 328 9.09 14.10 8.33
N PHE A 329 8.37 13.03 8.01
CA PHE A 329 8.92 11.67 7.97
C PHE A 329 9.36 11.21 6.57
N LEU A 330 9.10 12.00 5.53
CA LEU A 330 9.58 11.68 4.18
C LEU A 330 11.10 11.94 4.13
N PRO A 331 11.92 10.98 3.65
CA PRO A 331 13.35 11.19 3.44
C PRO A 331 13.61 12.38 2.51
N LYS A 332 14.65 13.18 2.86
CA LYS A 332 15.11 14.31 2.03
C LYS A 332 16.04 13.84 0.96
#